data_bbf78a3b7a11b2a2abcefabb87aeac44
#
_entry.id   bbf78a3b7a11b2a2abcefabb87aeac44
#
_cell.length_a   1.000
_cell.length_b   1.000
_cell.length_c   1.000
_cell.angle_alpha   90.00
_cell.angle_beta   90.00
_cell.angle_gamma   90.00
#
_symmetry.space_group_name_H-M   'P 1'
#
loop_
_entity.id
_entity.type
_entity.pdbx_description
1 polymer ?
#
loop_
_entity_poly.entity_id
_entity_poly.type
_entity_poly.pdbx_seq_one_letter_code
_entity_poly.pdbx_strand_id
1 'polypeptide(L)'
;MIGRASAIGSAARLGTRVRVQTNVWLTSYSVVEDDVFIGPGVVTTNDDAMARGGPGYELEGPTLRRACRVGGGVVLAPGVEIGEEAFVAAGAVVTRDVPARTLVMGVPARVVREVPAEELLRPRE
;
A
#
# COMPACT_ATOMS: atom_id res chain seq x y z
N MET A 1 10.41 9.30 -5.87
CA MET A 1 11.05 9.87 -4.66
C MET A 1 10.93 8.87 -3.53
N ILE A 2 12.02 8.62 -2.83
CA ILE A 2 12.03 7.73 -1.67
C ILE A 2 12.56 8.52 -0.47
N GLY A 3 11.75 8.64 0.56
CA GLY A 3 12.05 9.41 1.76
C GLY A 3 13.15 8.79 2.63
N ARG A 4 13.71 9.62 3.51
CA ARG A 4 14.78 9.18 4.43
C ARG A 4 14.31 8.05 5.34
N ALA A 5 15.26 7.21 5.73
CA ALA A 5 15.07 6.06 6.60
C ALA A 5 14.03 5.05 6.08
N SER A 6 13.68 5.12 4.80
CA SER A 6 12.85 4.11 4.15
C SER A 6 13.71 2.93 3.70
N ALA A 7 13.15 1.74 3.78
CA ALA A 7 13.80 0.53 3.31
C ALA A 7 12.88 -0.18 2.31
N ILE A 8 13.48 -0.65 1.24
CA ILE A 8 12.78 -1.33 0.15
C ILE A 8 13.32 -2.76 0.07
N GLY A 9 12.42 -3.72 0.14
CA GLY A 9 12.77 -5.14 0.04
C GLY A 9 13.32 -5.50 -1.33
N SER A 10 14.19 -6.51 -1.38
CA SER A 10 14.99 -6.84 -2.56
C SER A 10 14.20 -7.24 -3.80
N ALA A 11 13.01 -7.76 -3.65
CA ALA A 11 12.15 -8.18 -4.76
C ALA A 11 10.91 -7.29 -4.91
N ALA A 12 10.92 -6.09 -4.34
CA ALA A 12 9.85 -5.12 -4.52
C ALA A 12 9.96 -4.47 -5.91
N ARG A 13 8.82 -4.16 -6.51
CA ARG A 13 8.72 -3.49 -7.81
C ARG A 13 8.01 -2.16 -7.65
N LEU A 14 8.63 -1.10 -8.11
CA LEU A 14 8.06 0.25 -8.08
C LEU A 14 7.93 0.80 -9.50
N GLY A 15 6.75 1.29 -9.80
CA GLY A 15 6.48 1.99 -11.06
C GLY A 15 7.08 3.40 -11.08
N THR A 16 6.59 4.21 -12.00
CA THR A 16 7.06 5.58 -12.20
C THR A 16 6.28 6.56 -11.34
N ARG A 17 6.92 7.67 -10.96
CA ARG A 17 6.32 8.74 -10.16
C ARG A 17 5.74 8.29 -8.81
N VAL A 18 6.26 7.19 -8.28
CA VAL A 18 5.91 6.73 -6.94
C VAL A 18 6.53 7.66 -5.90
N ARG A 19 5.75 8.04 -4.90
CA ARG A 19 6.21 8.87 -3.78
C ARG A 19 6.17 8.07 -2.50
N VAL A 20 7.35 7.67 -2.02
CA VAL A 20 7.52 6.99 -0.74
C VAL A 20 8.03 8.02 0.26
N GLN A 21 7.27 8.28 1.30
CA GLN A 21 7.63 9.24 2.32
C GLN A 21 8.65 8.66 3.31
N THR A 22 8.94 9.38 4.38
CA THR A 22 9.96 9.02 5.37
C THR A 22 9.58 7.79 6.18
N ASN A 23 10.58 6.97 6.49
CA ASN A 23 10.46 5.85 7.42
C ASN A 23 9.41 4.81 7.01
N VAL A 24 9.39 4.46 5.73
CA VAL A 24 8.51 3.43 5.17
C VAL A 24 9.27 2.11 5.08
N TRP A 25 8.61 1.02 5.49
CA TRP A 25 9.07 -0.34 5.20
C TRP A 25 8.25 -0.92 4.05
N LEU A 26 8.87 -1.04 2.89
CA LEU A 26 8.26 -1.68 1.72
C LEU A 26 8.86 -3.08 1.57
N THR A 27 8.12 -4.08 1.99
CA THR A 27 8.59 -5.46 2.06
C THR A 27 8.89 -6.05 0.68
N SER A 28 9.74 -7.07 0.66
CA SER A 28 9.98 -7.85 -0.56
C SER A 28 8.67 -8.42 -1.13
N TYR A 29 8.60 -8.48 -2.45
CA TYR A 29 7.44 -8.91 -3.23
C TYR A 29 6.27 -7.92 -3.24
N SER A 30 6.44 -6.73 -2.70
CA SER A 30 5.48 -5.64 -2.92
C SER A 30 5.50 -5.22 -4.39
N VAL A 31 4.31 -4.95 -4.93
CA VAL A 31 4.15 -4.38 -6.27
C VAL A 31 3.48 -3.02 -6.12
N VAL A 32 4.16 -1.98 -6.59
CA VAL A 32 3.65 -0.61 -6.52
C VAL A 32 3.59 -0.05 -7.93
N GLU A 33 2.38 0.21 -8.41
CA GLU A 33 2.15 0.75 -9.73
C GLU A 33 2.44 2.26 -9.79
N ASP A 34 2.25 2.86 -10.96
CA ASP A 34 2.57 4.27 -11.19
C ASP A 34 1.74 5.22 -10.32
N ASP A 35 2.32 6.37 -10.02
CA ASP A 35 1.64 7.49 -9.35
C ASP A 35 1.12 7.19 -7.93
N VAL A 36 1.57 6.12 -7.31
CA VAL A 36 1.16 5.75 -5.94
C VAL A 36 1.84 6.67 -4.93
N PHE A 37 1.06 7.07 -3.92
CA PHE A 37 1.56 7.81 -2.75
C PHE A 37 1.55 6.90 -1.52
N ILE A 38 2.70 6.80 -0.84
CA ILE A 38 2.85 6.05 0.40
C ILE A 38 3.32 6.99 1.49
N GLY A 39 2.45 7.24 2.46
CA GLY A 39 2.68 8.16 3.56
C GLY A 39 3.79 7.73 4.53
N PRO A 40 4.24 8.65 5.39
CA PRO A 40 5.32 8.34 6.31
C PRO A 40 4.94 7.25 7.31
N GLY A 41 5.91 6.41 7.65
CA GLY A 41 5.71 5.36 8.64
C GLY A 41 4.85 4.19 8.21
N VAL A 42 4.49 4.08 6.93
CA VAL A 42 3.74 2.92 6.42
C VAL A 42 4.59 1.67 6.55
N VAL A 43 3.95 0.60 7.01
CA VAL A 43 4.57 -0.73 7.13
C VAL A 43 3.80 -1.72 6.27
N THR A 44 4.50 -2.38 5.38
CA THR A 44 3.95 -3.49 4.61
C THR A 44 4.52 -4.81 5.11
N THR A 45 3.78 -5.88 4.94
CA THR A 45 4.16 -7.21 5.41
C THR A 45 3.94 -8.24 4.31
N ASN A 46 4.65 -9.37 4.38
CA ASN A 46 4.60 -10.39 3.32
C ASN A 46 4.48 -11.83 3.85
N ASP A 47 4.32 -12.00 5.15
CA ASP A 47 4.36 -13.32 5.76
C ASP A 47 3.27 -13.49 6.82
N ASP A 48 2.15 -14.04 6.43
CA ASP A 48 1.05 -14.34 7.36
C ASP A 48 1.41 -15.41 8.39
N ALA A 49 2.36 -16.26 8.06
CA ALA A 49 2.79 -17.33 8.97
C ALA A 49 3.89 -16.89 9.95
N MET A 50 4.44 -15.69 9.76
CA MET A 50 5.48 -15.11 10.63
C MET A 50 6.63 -16.11 10.90
N ALA A 51 7.27 -16.53 9.77
CA ALA A 51 8.39 -17.46 9.73
C ALA A 51 8.03 -18.93 10.07
N ARG A 52 6.76 -19.29 10.06
CA ARG A 52 6.34 -20.67 10.36
C ARG A 52 5.58 -21.36 9.22
N GLY A 53 5.71 -20.84 8.00
CA GLY A 53 5.02 -21.41 6.85
C GLY A 53 5.53 -22.76 6.38
N GLY A 54 6.74 -23.14 6.75
CA GLY A 54 7.34 -24.42 6.39
C GLY A 54 7.72 -24.51 4.90
N PRO A 55 8.12 -25.71 4.45
CA PRO A 55 8.53 -25.92 3.05
C PRO A 55 7.40 -25.61 2.06
N GLY A 56 7.72 -24.88 0.99
CA GLY A 56 6.76 -24.53 -0.05
C GLY A 56 5.84 -23.37 0.27
N TYR A 57 5.91 -22.77 1.46
CA TYR A 57 5.14 -21.58 1.78
C TYR A 57 5.66 -20.37 0.99
N GLU A 58 4.76 -19.67 0.31
CA GLU A 58 5.11 -18.50 -0.49
C GLU A 58 4.81 -17.20 0.27
N LEU A 59 5.78 -16.29 0.25
CA LEU A 59 5.60 -14.93 0.78
C LEU A 59 4.85 -14.09 -0.26
N GLU A 60 3.91 -13.28 0.19
CA GLU A 60 3.14 -12.39 -0.69
C GLU A 60 3.15 -10.96 -0.14
N GLY A 61 3.76 -10.05 -0.88
CA GLY A 61 3.68 -8.62 -0.57
C GLY A 61 2.36 -8.02 -1.06
N PRO A 62 2.02 -6.83 -0.60
CA PRO A 62 0.83 -6.14 -1.08
C PRO A 62 1.03 -5.64 -2.51
N THR A 63 -0.09 -5.45 -3.21
CA THR A 63 -0.13 -4.80 -4.53
C THR A 63 -0.87 -3.48 -4.39
N LEU A 64 -0.20 -2.39 -4.75
CA LEU A 64 -0.75 -1.05 -4.72
C LEU A 64 -0.98 -0.60 -6.16
N ARG A 65 -2.25 -0.50 -6.56
CA ARG A 65 -2.61 -0.15 -7.93
C ARG A 65 -2.43 1.34 -8.20
N ARG A 66 -2.43 1.69 -9.47
CA ARG A 66 -2.14 3.03 -9.97
C ARG A 66 -2.85 4.11 -9.16
N ALA A 67 -2.11 5.14 -8.78
CA ALA A 67 -2.60 6.36 -8.12
C ALA A 67 -3.32 6.14 -6.79
N CYS A 68 -3.26 4.96 -6.18
CA CYS A 68 -3.79 4.82 -4.83
C CYS A 68 -2.95 5.63 -3.83
N ARG A 69 -3.58 6.02 -2.74
CA ARG A 69 -2.96 6.83 -1.70
C ARG A 69 -3.06 6.11 -0.37
N VAL A 70 -1.92 5.93 0.27
CA VAL A 70 -1.83 5.24 1.57
C VAL A 70 -1.34 6.25 2.61
N GLY A 71 -2.18 6.54 3.58
CA GLY A 71 -1.91 7.52 4.64
C GLY A 71 -0.81 7.09 5.60
N GLY A 72 -0.33 8.04 6.39
CA GLY A 72 0.75 7.78 7.35
C GLY A 72 0.39 6.72 8.38
N GLY A 73 1.38 5.91 8.74
CA GLY A 73 1.24 4.89 9.79
C GLY A 73 0.35 3.71 9.45
N VAL A 74 -0.09 3.56 8.21
CA VAL A 74 -0.90 2.42 7.77
C VAL A 74 -0.09 1.14 7.79
N VAL A 75 -0.73 0.05 8.19
CA VAL A 75 -0.17 -1.30 8.09
C VAL A 75 -0.95 -2.08 7.02
N LEU A 76 -0.24 -2.64 6.06
CA LEU A 76 -0.82 -3.50 5.03
C LEU A 76 -0.47 -4.96 5.32
N ALA A 77 -1.49 -5.79 5.47
CA ALA A 77 -1.32 -7.23 5.64
C ALA A 77 -0.78 -7.90 4.37
N PRO A 78 -0.17 -9.08 4.49
CA PRO A 78 0.37 -9.80 3.33
C PRO A 78 -0.68 -10.03 2.24
N GLY A 79 -0.27 -9.83 0.99
CA GLY A 79 -1.08 -10.16 -0.18
C GLY A 79 -2.29 -9.26 -0.44
N VAL A 80 -2.55 -8.24 0.36
CA VAL A 80 -3.69 -7.34 0.10
C VAL A 80 -3.46 -6.54 -1.17
N GLU A 81 -4.54 -6.27 -1.87
CA GLU A 81 -4.55 -5.39 -3.04
C GLU A 81 -5.26 -4.08 -2.70
N ILE A 82 -4.59 -2.98 -2.93
CA ILE A 82 -5.18 -1.64 -2.82
C ILE A 82 -5.55 -1.20 -4.23
N GLY A 83 -6.84 -1.07 -4.49
CA GLY A 83 -7.37 -0.79 -5.81
C GLY A 83 -6.95 0.56 -6.37
N GLU A 84 -7.07 0.72 -7.69
CA GLU A 84 -6.72 1.94 -8.39
C GLU A 84 -7.46 3.14 -7.78
N GLU A 85 -6.72 4.21 -7.51
CA GLU A 85 -7.27 5.45 -6.94
C GLU A 85 -7.95 5.29 -5.57
N ALA A 86 -7.76 4.17 -4.89
CA ALA A 86 -8.26 4.00 -3.54
C ALA A 86 -7.51 4.90 -2.55
N PHE A 87 -8.15 5.20 -1.45
CA PHE A 87 -7.61 6.03 -0.39
C PHE A 87 -7.66 5.26 0.93
N VAL A 88 -6.51 4.98 1.50
CA VAL A 88 -6.41 4.36 2.83
C VAL A 88 -6.05 5.44 3.84
N ALA A 89 -6.95 5.71 4.78
CA ALA A 89 -6.75 6.76 5.76
C ALA A 89 -5.60 6.44 6.72
N ALA A 90 -4.96 7.48 7.24
CA ALA A 90 -3.85 7.33 8.17
C ALA A 90 -4.22 6.43 9.37
N GLY A 91 -3.26 5.62 9.80
CA GLY A 91 -3.42 4.74 10.95
C GLY A 91 -4.26 3.49 10.72
N ALA A 92 -4.79 3.27 9.53
CA ALA A 92 -5.57 2.08 9.23
C ALA A 92 -4.72 0.81 9.24
N VAL A 93 -5.34 -0.32 9.58
CA VAL A 93 -4.75 -1.66 9.40
C VAL A 93 -5.59 -2.39 8.35
N VAL A 94 -5.01 -2.59 7.18
CA VAL A 94 -5.70 -3.18 6.04
C VAL A 94 -5.47 -4.69 6.04
N THR A 95 -6.54 -5.45 6.24
CA THR A 95 -6.51 -6.91 6.28
C THR A 95 -7.22 -7.58 5.11
N ARG A 96 -7.86 -6.80 4.26
CA ARG A 96 -8.59 -7.27 3.06
C ARG A 96 -8.30 -6.34 1.89
N ASP A 97 -8.56 -6.81 0.69
CA ASP A 97 -8.45 -5.99 -0.51
C ASP A 97 -9.33 -4.75 -0.41
N VAL A 98 -8.84 -3.66 -0.94
CA VAL A 98 -9.57 -2.39 -1.01
C VAL A 98 -10.00 -2.17 -2.45
N PRO A 99 -11.31 -2.03 -2.71
CA PRO A 99 -11.80 -1.78 -4.07
C PRO A 99 -11.26 -0.46 -4.63
N ALA A 100 -11.21 -0.36 -5.96
CA ALA A 100 -10.83 0.87 -6.62
C ALA A 100 -11.72 2.04 -6.17
N ARG A 101 -11.15 3.24 -6.12
CA ARG A 101 -11.87 4.50 -5.83
C ARG A 101 -12.66 4.47 -4.53
N THR A 102 -12.15 3.76 -3.54
CA THR A 102 -12.83 3.57 -2.25
C THR A 102 -11.96 4.11 -1.13
N LEU A 103 -12.58 4.88 -0.23
CA LEU A 103 -11.96 5.31 1.02
C LEU A 103 -12.23 4.26 2.09
N VAL A 104 -11.15 3.77 2.70
CA VAL A 104 -11.21 2.90 3.87
C VAL A 104 -10.49 3.54 5.04
N MET A 105 -10.92 3.24 6.26
CA MET A 105 -10.26 3.69 7.48
C MET A 105 -10.51 2.75 8.65
N GLY A 106 -9.67 2.86 9.66
CA GLY A 106 -9.83 2.17 10.93
C GLY A 106 -9.01 0.89 11.07
N VAL A 107 -9.20 0.23 12.24
CA VAL A 107 -8.54 -1.02 12.63
C VAL A 107 -9.61 -2.01 13.08
N PRO A 108 -9.92 -3.01 12.26
CA PRO A 108 -9.51 -3.21 10.89
C PRO A 108 -10.14 -2.17 9.94
N ALA A 109 -9.48 -1.92 8.82
CA ALA A 109 -9.98 -0.96 7.85
C ALA A 109 -11.35 -1.38 7.28
N ARG A 110 -12.25 -0.42 7.17
CA ARG A 110 -13.60 -0.61 6.63
C ARG A 110 -13.93 0.48 5.63
N VAL A 111 -14.76 0.15 4.68
CA VAL A 111 -15.25 1.09 3.66
C VAL A 111 -16.03 2.22 4.32
N VAL A 112 -15.68 3.45 3.96
CA VAL A 112 -16.36 4.67 4.43
C VAL A 112 -17.22 5.26 3.31
N ARG A 113 -16.65 5.45 2.12
CA ARG A 113 -17.32 6.05 0.96
C ARG A 113 -16.50 5.87 -0.30
N GLU A 114 -17.05 6.26 -1.42
CA GLU A 114 -16.28 6.42 -2.65
C GLU A 114 -15.37 7.65 -2.58
N VAL A 115 -14.25 7.59 -3.29
CA VAL A 115 -13.39 8.76 -3.52
C VAL A 115 -14.09 9.65 -4.56
N PRO A 116 -14.35 10.93 -4.23
CA PRO A 116 -15.02 11.84 -5.18
C PRO A 116 -14.19 12.04 -6.45
N ALA A 117 -14.87 12.27 -7.57
CA ALA A 117 -14.23 12.46 -8.87
C ALA A 117 -13.19 13.60 -8.86
N GLU A 118 -13.44 14.66 -8.10
CA GLU A 118 -12.54 15.82 -8.01
C GLU A 118 -11.23 15.51 -7.25
N GLU A 119 -11.19 14.41 -6.50
CA GLU A 119 -9.98 13.97 -5.80
C GLU A 119 -9.13 12.97 -6.60
N LEU A 120 -9.62 12.52 -7.74
CA LEU A 120 -8.88 11.60 -8.60
C LEU A 120 -7.68 12.29 -9.25
N LEU A 121 -6.67 11.50 -9.58
CA LEU A 121 -5.47 12.01 -10.23
C LEU A 121 -5.84 12.65 -11.57
N ARG A 122 -5.47 13.92 -11.75
CA ARG A 122 -5.72 14.63 -12.99
C ARG A 122 -4.79 14.14 -14.10
N PRO A 123 -5.28 14.07 -15.35
CA PRO A 123 -4.41 13.78 -16.48
C PRO A 123 -3.27 14.78 -16.53
N ARG A 124 -2.10 14.32 -16.96
CA ARG A 124 -0.95 15.19 -17.19
C ARG A 124 -1.20 16.02 -18.46
N GLU A 125 -0.93 17.28 -18.36
CA GLU A 125 -0.94 18.19 -19.52
C GLU A 125 0.35 18.04 -20.34
#